data_6c54ffb552c5854eb67589f0e5427ad6
#
_entry.id   6c54ffb552c5854eb67589f0e5427ad6
#
_cell.length_a   1.000
_cell.length_b   1.000
_cell.length_c   1.000
_cell.angle_alpha   90.00
_cell.angle_beta   90.00
_cell.angle_gamma   90.00
#
_symmetry.space_group_name_H-M   'P 1'
#
loop_
_entity.id
_entity.type
_entity.pdbx_description
1 polymer ?
#
loop_
_entity_poly.entity_id
_entity_poly.type
_entity_poly.pdbx_seq_one_letter_code
_entity_poly.pdbx_strand_id
1 'polypeptide(L)'
;MVRISVGSPTHHTSGRLYGVFFEDINHGADGGLNANMVNNYSFDGVYLDHHTWRMAGAERWRTQADSLRFWDFINCSAASLGSEIRGIHGQRVTTDCPAPPIHAHSRYARITSDVPSETGPAYLENLGYNGGGDNGGEPAFSIVADHTYSVSLAVRPVHGRAELSVGVVDRYGLPLTSITRLSYIVDSDPLDDTEETGLRQDDGANAQDSGVSISPDSSDGAIAIGRDGWYRFNADVTGLNTDYGKLRITIDAGERTTFDLDLVQFMDADYWGAGDPKWRYGKLRRDLVETIQALHPAFLRFPGGCIVEGVTPGNEYRWKDTVGSLAARRQQYSMWSFKMPDGSSYSQSYQIGFYEYFCLCEDLKAKPLPTLFAGIACQSPGRDPHHMDINSATFRNNVIQDYLDLIEFANGDPESSSWAAVRRDMGHPEPFGLDMIGVGNENFGADYVAKFDMISEAIHERYPDMLCVMSAGLFPFQPTMKRSWDHARALAATDSGAHDSATGDAIIVDEHSYHSPEWFAYQASRFDAYPRCGAGVYFGEYSANGYFAGQPQTEQGANTWSRHSARPRS
;
A
#
# COMPACT_ATOMS: atom_id res chain seq x y z
N MET A 1 -46.57 11.25 -8.12
CA MET A 1 -46.03 11.15 -6.75
C MET A 1 -46.04 9.69 -6.39
N VAL A 2 -44.86 9.07 -6.20
CA VAL A 2 -44.77 7.67 -5.75
C VAL A 2 -44.84 7.66 -4.24
N ARG A 3 -45.70 6.84 -3.66
CA ARG A 3 -45.82 6.65 -2.21
C ARG A 3 -45.09 5.35 -1.85
N ILE A 4 -44.06 5.44 -1.02
CA ILE A 4 -43.35 4.30 -0.47
C ILE A 4 -43.88 4.08 0.95
N SER A 5 -44.36 2.88 1.25
CA SER A 5 -44.78 2.49 2.60
C SER A 5 -43.83 1.41 3.11
N VAL A 6 -43.21 1.63 4.26
CA VAL A 6 -42.36 0.66 4.94
C VAL A 6 -43.20 -0.09 5.95
N GLY A 7 -43.35 -1.40 5.79
CA GLY A 7 -44.05 -2.29 6.72
C GLY A 7 -43.12 -2.74 7.87
N SER A 8 -43.67 -3.60 8.75
CA SER A 8 -42.85 -4.25 9.77
C SER A 8 -41.83 -5.17 9.14
N PRO A 9 -40.61 -5.31 9.72
CA PRO A 9 -39.59 -6.25 9.23
C PRO A 9 -40.18 -7.68 9.17
N THR A 10 -40.02 -8.33 8.02
CA THR A 10 -40.51 -9.70 7.79
C THR A 10 -39.41 -10.76 7.81
N HIS A 11 -38.14 -10.31 7.71
CA HIS A 11 -36.97 -11.18 7.66
C HIS A 11 -35.81 -10.57 8.43
N HIS A 12 -34.97 -11.42 8.99
CA HIS A 12 -33.71 -11.01 9.57
C HIS A 12 -32.70 -10.85 8.44
N THR A 13 -32.05 -9.69 8.33
CA THR A 13 -30.92 -9.48 7.38
C THR A 13 -29.62 -9.87 8.06
N SER A 14 -28.68 -10.39 7.26
CA SER A 14 -27.32 -10.69 7.75
C SER A 14 -26.68 -9.42 8.32
N GLY A 15 -26.00 -9.55 9.45
CA GLY A 15 -25.14 -8.49 9.97
C GLY A 15 -23.92 -8.17 9.08
N ARG A 16 -23.67 -8.99 8.04
CA ARG A 16 -22.62 -8.82 7.04
C ARG A 16 -23.18 -8.43 5.66
N LEU A 17 -24.35 -7.83 5.60
CA LEU A 17 -25.01 -7.51 4.32
C LEU A 17 -24.26 -6.46 3.50
N TYR A 18 -23.62 -5.50 4.15
CA TYR A 18 -22.99 -4.36 3.50
C TYR A 18 -21.59 -4.11 4.07
N GLY A 19 -20.60 -3.99 3.18
CA GLY A 19 -19.23 -3.63 3.51
C GLY A 19 -18.65 -2.67 2.49
N VAL A 20 -17.39 -2.32 2.67
CA VAL A 20 -16.63 -1.53 1.72
C VAL A 20 -15.45 -2.33 1.18
N PHE A 21 -15.08 -2.02 -0.04
CA PHE A 21 -13.93 -2.57 -0.74
C PHE A 21 -12.90 -1.46 -0.95
N PHE A 22 -11.68 -1.73 -0.56
CA PHE A 22 -10.53 -0.87 -0.81
C PHE A 22 -9.55 -1.57 -1.74
N GLU A 23 -9.19 -0.92 -2.83
CA GLU A 23 -8.10 -1.33 -3.71
C GLU A 23 -7.06 -0.22 -3.81
N ASP A 24 -5.77 -0.58 -3.70
CA ASP A 24 -4.68 0.37 -3.93
C ASP A 24 -4.49 0.61 -5.44
N ILE A 25 -5.41 1.38 -6.00
CA ILE A 25 -5.50 1.78 -7.41
C ILE A 25 -5.58 3.30 -7.52
N ASN A 26 -4.97 3.88 -8.56
CA ASN A 26 -5.04 5.32 -8.85
C ASN A 26 -4.62 6.20 -7.65
N HIS A 27 -3.55 5.83 -6.97
CA HIS A 27 -3.11 6.48 -5.72
C HIS A 27 -4.14 6.37 -4.57
N GLY A 28 -4.84 5.22 -4.47
CA GLY A 28 -5.81 5.00 -3.40
C GLY A 28 -5.19 4.94 -2.01
N ALA A 29 -4.01 4.32 -1.88
CA ALA A 29 -3.21 4.36 -0.65
C ALA A 29 -2.28 5.56 -0.64
N ASP A 30 -1.17 5.50 -1.35
CA ASP A 30 -0.21 6.61 -1.45
C ASP A 30 -0.80 7.76 -2.28
N GLY A 31 -0.94 8.95 -1.67
CA GLY A 31 -1.63 10.09 -2.26
C GLY A 31 -3.15 10.11 -2.05
N GLY A 32 -3.70 9.06 -1.40
CA GLY A 32 -5.10 8.93 -1.03
C GLY A 32 -5.26 8.77 0.49
N LEU A 33 -5.47 7.53 0.95
CA LEU A 33 -5.72 7.22 2.37
C LEU A 33 -4.50 7.48 3.27
N ASN A 34 -3.28 7.35 2.74
CA ASN A 34 -2.05 7.68 3.43
C ASN A 34 -1.98 9.18 3.73
N ALA A 35 -1.71 9.53 4.99
CA ALA A 35 -1.57 10.92 5.40
C ALA A 35 -0.27 11.58 4.90
N ASN A 36 0.78 10.81 4.63
CA ASN A 36 2.05 11.36 4.15
C ASN A 36 1.89 11.94 2.73
N MET A 37 2.18 13.24 2.58
CA MET A 37 2.07 13.95 1.31
C MET A 37 3.33 13.82 0.43
N VAL A 38 4.43 13.26 0.96
CA VAL A 38 5.70 13.13 0.25
C VAL A 38 5.68 11.93 -0.68
N ASN A 39 5.78 12.17 -1.98
CA ASN A 39 5.93 11.10 -2.97
C ASN A 39 7.37 10.58 -2.97
N ASN A 40 7.55 9.26 -3.09
CA ASN A 40 8.85 8.60 -2.99
C ASN A 40 9.64 9.01 -1.73
N TYR A 41 8.99 8.90 -0.59
CA TYR A 41 9.42 9.37 0.73
C TYR A 41 10.72 8.72 1.24
N SER A 42 11.06 7.54 0.73
CA SER A 42 12.16 6.70 1.19
C SER A 42 13.19 6.38 0.10
N PHE A 43 13.08 7.00 -1.05
CA PHE A 43 13.98 6.76 -2.20
C PHE A 43 14.07 5.31 -2.68
N ASP A 44 13.13 4.45 -2.30
CA ASP A 44 13.05 3.03 -2.73
C ASP A 44 12.10 2.79 -3.91
N GLY A 45 11.57 3.83 -4.51
CA GLY A 45 10.57 3.72 -5.56
C GLY A 45 10.98 2.79 -6.71
N VAL A 46 10.08 1.90 -7.10
CA VAL A 46 10.21 1.00 -8.24
C VAL A 46 9.10 1.30 -9.23
N TYR A 47 9.45 1.48 -10.49
CA TYR A 47 8.54 1.96 -11.52
C TYR A 47 8.54 1.04 -12.74
N LEU A 48 7.43 1.03 -13.50
CA LEU A 48 7.39 0.35 -14.80
C LEU A 48 8.17 1.17 -15.84
N ASP A 49 8.98 0.48 -16.62
CA ASP A 49 9.60 1.06 -17.80
C ASP A 49 8.57 1.15 -18.94
N HIS A 50 7.98 2.31 -19.11
CA HIS A 50 6.96 2.57 -20.13
C HIS A 50 7.46 2.40 -21.58
N HIS A 51 8.77 2.38 -21.82
CA HIS A 51 9.32 2.09 -23.15
C HIS A 51 9.06 0.64 -23.56
N THR A 52 8.88 -0.25 -22.61
CA THR A 52 8.66 -1.68 -22.87
C THR A 52 7.21 -2.12 -22.74
N TRP A 53 6.30 -1.31 -22.21
CA TRP A 53 4.90 -1.70 -21.94
C TRP A 53 4.11 -2.15 -23.19
N ARG A 54 4.53 -1.76 -24.40
CA ARG A 54 3.94 -2.20 -25.67
C ARG A 54 4.48 -3.54 -26.17
N MET A 55 5.51 -4.08 -25.54
CA MET A 55 6.09 -5.37 -25.87
C MET A 55 5.21 -6.50 -25.35
N ALA A 56 5.38 -7.70 -25.88
CA ALA A 56 4.69 -8.91 -25.42
C ALA A 56 5.51 -9.67 -24.36
N GLY A 57 4.84 -10.48 -23.55
CA GLY A 57 5.47 -11.35 -22.56
C GLY A 57 6.14 -10.58 -21.41
N ALA A 58 7.16 -11.21 -20.80
CA ALA A 58 7.86 -10.68 -19.63
C ALA A 58 8.53 -9.31 -19.86
N GLU A 59 8.94 -9.02 -21.08
CA GLU A 59 9.55 -7.72 -21.44
C GLU A 59 8.56 -6.56 -21.25
N ARG A 60 7.27 -6.81 -21.34
CA ARG A 60 6.22 -5.81 -21.13
C ARG A 60 6.22 -5.25 -19.71
N TRP A 61 6.69 -6.01 -18.76
CA TRP A 61 6.63 -5.67 -17.34
C TRP A 61 8.02 -5.37 -16.76
N ARG A 62 8.94 -4.92 -17.61
CA ARG A 62 10.25 -4.53 -17.14
C ARG A 62 10.15 -3.34 -16.20
N THR A 63 10.83 -3.44 -15.08
CA THR A 63 10.88 -2.39 -14.05
C THR A 63 12.22 -1.68 -14.08
N GLN A 64 12.21 -0.44 -13.63
CA GLN A 64 13.41 0.33 -13.32
C GLN A 64 13.28 0.86 -11.89
N ALA A 65 14.42 0.96 -11.23
CA ALA A 65 14.54 1.70 -10.00
C ALA A 65 15.00 3.12 -10.35
N ASP A 66 14.27 4.10 -9.84
CA ASP A 66 14.62 5.51 -9.95
C ASP A 66 14.38 6.16 -8.59
N SER A 67 15.37 6.00 -7.72
CA SER A 67 15.26 6.39 -6.33
C SER A 67 15.21 7.91 -6.11
N LEU A 68 15.58 8.71 -7.11
CA LEU A 68 15.51 10.16 -7.03
C LEU A 68 14.25 10.74 -7.70
N ARG A 69 13.41 9.89 -8.28
CA ARG A 69 12.17 10.31 -8.94
C ARG A 69 11.26 11.09 -8.00
N PHE A 70 10.59 12.11 -8.51
CA PHE A 70 9.71 13.06 -7.80
C PHE A 70 10.44 14.05 -6.88
N TRP A 71 11.77 14.07 -6.91
CA TRP A 71 12.57 15.04 -6.20
C TRP A 71 13.36 15.91 -7.17
N ASP A 72 13.27 17.21 -7.00
CA ASP A 72 14.08 18.20 -7.71
C ASP A 72 15.24 18.66 -6.83
N PHE A 73 16.44 18.78 -7.41
CA PHE A 73 17.66 19.17 -6.73
C PHE A 73 18.20 20.45 -7.38
N ILE A 74 18.14 21.55 -6.66
CA ILE A 74 18.48 22.87 -7.17
C ILE A 74 19.76 23.35 -6.50
N ASN A 75 20.77 23.71 -7.29
CA ASN A 75 22.11 24.14 -6.84
C ASN A 75 22.81 23.14 -5.91
N CYS A 76 22.42 21.88 -5.96
CA CYS A 76 23.07 20.76 -5.29
C CYS A 76 23.03 19.53 -6.21
N SER A 77 23.84 18.55 -5.91
CA SER A 77 23.82 17.26 -6.58
C SER A 77 23.26 16.17 -5.68
N ALA A 78 22.65 15.15 -6.28
CA ALA A 78 22.14 13.99 -5.57
C ALA A 78 22.61 12.71 -6.22
N ALA A 79 22.89 11.70 -5.39
CA ALA A 79 23.22 10.34 -5.83
C ALA A 79 22.37 9.34 -5.04
N SER A 80 21.85 8.33 -5.74
CA SER A 80 21.22 7.19 -5.09
C SER A 80 22.27 6.23 -4.56
N LEU A 81 22.25 5.96 -3.28
CA LEU A 81 23.15 5.02 -2.62
C LEU A 81 22.36 3.93 -1.89
N GLY A 82 23.06 2.89 -1.46
CA GLY A 82 22.49 1.72 -0.82
C GLY A 82 22.37 0.52 -1.75
N SER A 83 22.07 -0.64 -1.18
CA SER A 83 21.93 -1.88 -1.94
C SER A 83 20.48 -2.10 -2.33
N GLU A 84 20.25 -2.51 -3.58
CA GLU A 84 18.95 -3.08 -3.94
C GLU A 84 18.79 -4.44 -3.28
N ILE A 85 17.83 -4.57 -2.38
CA ILE A 85 17.28 -5.89 -2.09
C ILE A 85 16.26 -6.17 -3.20
N ARG A 86 16.75 -6.41 -4.41
CA ARG A 86 15.91 -6.94 -5.48
C ARG A 86 15.66 -8.41 -5.19
N GLY A 87 14.40 -8.76 -4.97
CA GLY A 87 13.96 -9.98 -5.56
C GLY A 87 14.00 -9.78 -7.07
N ILE A 88 14.95 -10.40 -7.70
CA ILE A 88 15.09 -10.43 -9.15
C ILE A 88 13.77 -10.95 -9.71
N HIS A 89 13.06 -10.13 -10.53
CA HIS A 89 11.88 -10.53 -11.29
C HIS A 89 11.05 -11.65 -10.63
N GLY A 90 10.31 -11.31 -9.56
CA GLY A 90 9.43 -12.27 -8.92
C GLY A 90 10.09 -13.37 -8.09
N GLN A 91 11.41 -13.44 -8.00
CA GLN A 91 12.04 -14.27 -6.99
C GLN A 91 11.94 -13.56 -5.65
N ARG A 92 10.90 -13.88 -4.92
CA ARG A 92 10.85 -13.60 -3.49
C ARG A 92 11.96 -14.40 -2.84
N VAL A 93 12.71 -13.75 -1.97
CA VAL A 93 13.61 -14.48 -1.07
C VAL A 93 12.68 -15.35 -0.21
N THR A 94 12.60 -16.62 -0.54
CA THR A 94 11.99 -17.63 0.32
C THR A 94 12.85 -17.68 1.55
N THR A 95 12.39 -17.13 2.64
CA THR A 95 13.02 -17.40 3.90
C THR A 95 12.46 -18.75 4.39
N ASP A 96 13.29 -19.77 4.38
CA ASP A 96 13.08 -20.99 5.17
C ASP A 96 13.17 -20.67 6.69
N CYS A 97 13.24 -19.40 7.01
CA CYS A 97 13.35 -18.90 8.35
C CYS A 97 11.95 -18.78 8.96
N PRO A 98 11.65 -19.42 10.09
CA PRO A 98 10.37 -19.28 10.78
C PRO A 98 10.17 -17.89 11.38
N ALA A 99 11.21 -17.06 11.45
CA ALA A 99 11.11 -15.69 11.91
C ALA A 99 10.69 -14.76 10.74
N PRO A 100 9.83 -13.74 11.01
CA PRO A 100 9.47 -12.77 9.98
C PRO A 100 10.72 -12.08 9.44
N PRO A 101 10.88 -11.98 8.11
CA PRO A 101 12.01 -11.28 7.53
C PRO A 101 11.87 -9.79 7.84
N ILE A 102 12.71 -9.28 8.71
CA ILE A 102 12.87 -7.85 8.93
C ILE A 102 14.02 -7.44 8.02
N HIS A 103 13.69 -6.87 6.87
CA HIS A 103 14.70 -6.33 5.97
C HIS A 103 14.98 -4.88 6.34
N ALA A 104 16.28 -4.55 6.36
CA ALA A 104 16.70 -3.18 6.45
C ALA A 104 16.34 -2.45 5.15
N HIS A 105 16.05 -1.17 5.26
CA HIS A 105 15.89 -0.23 4.18
C HIS A 105 17.07 -0.32 3.18
N SER A 106 16.82 -0.19 1.89
CA SER A 106 17.81 -0.50 0.90
C SER A 106 18.45 0.71 0.25
N ARG A 107 17.74 1.83 0.08
CA ARG A 107 18.25 3.01 -0.63
C ARG A 107 18.05 4.31 0.15
N TYR A 108 18.83 5.31 -0.20
CA TYR A 108 18.74 6.67 0.32
C TYR A 108 19.36 7.65 -0.69
N ALA A 109 19.09 8.94 -0.54
CA ALA A 109 19.69 9.99 -1.36
C ALA A 109 20.91 10.59 -0.66
N ARG A 110 22.08 10.57 -1.28
CA ARG A 110 23.24 11.37 -0.86
C ARG A 110 23.20 12.71 -1.55
N ILE A 111 23.15 13.77 -0.77
CA ILE A 111 23.07 15.14 -1.23
C ILE A 111 24.43 15.82 -0.99
N THR A 112 24.94 16.48 -2.03
CA THR A 112 26.16 17.31 -1.91
C THR A 112 25.84 18.72 -2.39
N SER A 113 26.08 19.71 -1.55
CA SER A 113 26.03 21.12 -1.89
C SER A 113 27.43 21.72 -1.80
N ASP A 114 27.86 22.31 -2.87
CA ASP A 114 29.08 23.14 -2.86
C ASP A 114 28.76 24.51 -2.24
N VAL A 115 29.82 25.28 -1.91
CA VAL A 115 29.67 26.65 -1.38
C VAL A 115 28.68 27.45 -2.24
N PRO A 116 27.85 28.31 -1.64
CA PRO A 116 26.73 28.97 -2.31
C PRO A 116 27.07 29.46 -3.70
N SER A 117 26.35 28.91 -4.69
CA SER A 117 26.54 29.34 -6.07
C SER A 117 26.05 30.78 -6.21
N GLU A 118 26.63 31.51 -7.14
CA GLU A 118 26.14 32.86 -7.52
C GLU A 118 24.68 32.84 -8.01
N THR A 119 24.13 31.65 -8.24
CA THR A 119 22.77 31.41 -8.76
C THR A 119 21.67 31.33 -7.68
N GLY A 120 22.04 31.33 -6.39
CA GLY A 120 21.07 31.30 -5.28
C GLY A 120 21.23 30.10 -4.33
N PRO A 121 20.34 29.95 -3.35
CA PRO A 121 20.43 28.90 -2.33
C PRO A 121 20.28 27.49 -2.93
N ALA A 122 20.91 26.52 -2.28
CA ALA A 122 20.72 25.10 -2.58
C ALA A 122 19.46 24.58 -1.86
N TYR A 123 18.66 23.77 -2.55
CA TYR A 123 17.48 23.16 -1.94
C TYR A 123 16.99 21.94 -2.72
N LEU A 124 16.19 21.11 -2.03
CA LEU A 124 15.44 20.01 -2.59
C LEU A 124 13.96 20.34 -2.57
N GLU A 125 13.21 19.88 -3.57
CA GLU A 125 11.75 20.04 -3.62
C GLU A 125 11.06 18.73 -3.95
N ASN A 126 9.88 18.53 -3.35
CA ASN A 126 8.96 17.43 -3.67
C ASN A 126 7.56 18.02 -3.92
N LEU A 127 6.96 17.70 -5.06
CA LEU A 127 5.65 18.23 -5.46
C LEU A 127 4.47 17.47 -4.86
N GLY A 128 4.72 16.33 -4.18
CA GLY A 128 3.69 15.44 -3.67
C GLY A 128 3.07 14.57 -4.77
N TYR A 129 1.83 14.14 -4.54
CA TYR A 129 1.09 13.25 -5.44
C TYR A 129 0.20 14.07 -6.39
N ASN A 130 0.77 14.63 -7.41
CA ASN A 130 0.10 15.57 -8.31
C ASN A 130 -0.44 14.96 -9.61
N GLY A 131 -0.30 13.64 -9.79
CA GLY A 131 -0.75 12.94 -11.00
C GLY A 131 -0.02 13.32 -12.28
N GLY A 132 0.95 14.23 -12.21
CA GLY A 132 1.83 14.59 -13.31
C GLY A 132 2.99 13.60 -13.43
N GLY A 133 3.52 13.44 -14.64
CA GLY A 133 4.74 12.68 -14.89
C GLY A 133 5.97 13.36 -14.30
N ASP A 134 7.14 12.83 -14.63
CA ASP A 134 8.43 13.12 -14.01
C ASP A 134 8.87 14.61 -13.95
N ASN A 135 8.24 15.51 -14.71
CA ASN A 135 8.77 16.85 -14.90
C ASN A 135 7.67 17.90 -15.12
N GLY A 136 6.82 18.17 -14.17
CA GLY A 136 6.00 19.36 -14.30
C GLY A 136 4.56 19.27 -13.86
N GLY A 137 4.31 18.57 -12.77
CA GLY A 137 3.03 18.63 -12.08
C GLY A 137 2.86 19.93 -11.31
N GLU A 138 1.62 20.22 -10.94
CA GLU A 138 1.30 21.32 -10.02
C GLU A 138 1.63 20.89 -8.57
N PRO A 139 2.02 21.82 -7.70
CA PRO A 139 2.19 21.55 -6.28
C PRO A 139 0.94 20.89 -5.67
N ALA A 140 1.11 19.85 -4.86
CA ALA A 140 0.00 19.04 -4.35
C ALA A 140 -0.05 18.90 -2.80
N PHE A 141 0.83 19.56 -2.08
CA PHE A 141 0.74 19.65 -0.62
C PHE A 141 -0.39 20.59 -0.24
N SER A 142 -1.50 20.07 0.24
CA SER A 142 -2.65 20.86 0.68
C SER A 142 -2.35 21.46 2.07
N ILE A 143 -2.14 22.75 2.13
CA ILE A 143 -1.88 23.49 3.37
C ILE A 143 -3.10 24.32 3.72
N VAL A 144 -3.49 24.27 4.99
CA VAL A 144 -4.57 25.06 5.58
C VAL A 144 -3.96 25.97 6.65
N ALA A 145 -4.31 27.25 6.62
CA ALA A 145 -3.85 28.21 7.62
C ALA A 145 -4.23 27.75 9.04
N ASP A 146 -3.34 28.00 10.00
CA ASP A 146 -3.50 27.65 11.42
C ASP A 146 -3.51 26.13 11.74
N HIS A 147 -3.41 25.23 10.72
CA HIS A 147 -3.21 23.82 10.98
C HIS A 147 -1.77 23.51 11.34
N THR A 148 -1.58 22.50 12.17
CA THR A 148 -0.26 21.98 12.52
C THR A 148 0.06 20.80 11.61
N TYR A 149 1.29 20.76 11.09
CA TYR A 149 1.80 19.67 10.25
C TYR A 149 3.02 19.06 10.90
N SER A 150 3.08 17.74 10.94
CA SER A 150 4.24 17.01 11.43
C SER A 150 5.23 16.76 10.31
N VAL A 151 6.49 17.06 10.58
CA VAL A 151 7.66 16.83 9.73
C VAL A 151 8.51 15.74 10.35
N SER A 152 8.93 14.75 9.57
CA SER A 152 9.91 13.76 10.00
C SER A 152 10.85 13.42 8.86
N LEU A 153 12.15 13.31 9.16
CA LEU A 153 13.15 12.89 8.19
C LEU A 153 14.32 12.18 8.89
N ALA A 154 14.95 11.25 8.19
CA ALA A 154 16.20 10.64 8.61
C ALA A 154 17.36 11.30 7.88
N VAL A 155 18.37 11.75 8.63
CA VAL A 155 19.57 12.41 8.11
C VAL A 155 20.81 11.70 8.65
N ARG A 156 21.80 11.50 7.79
CA ARG A 156 23.15 11.08 8.19
C ARG A 156 24.15 12.10 7.65
N PRO A 157 24.70 12.96 8.51
CA PRO A 157 25.79 13.87 8.14
C PRO A 157 27.03 13.07 7.69
N VAL A 158 27.63 13.47 6.59
CA VAL A 158 28.77 12.77 5.99
C VAL A 158 30.02 13.67 5.97
N HIS A 159 29.84 14.96 5.63
CA HIS A 159 30.96 15.92 5.54
C HIS A 159 30.47 17.34 5.75
N GLY A 160 31.32 18.18 6.40
CA GLY A 160 31.10 19.60 6.57
C GLY A 160 30.00 19.92 7.58
N ARG A 161 29.40 21.09 7.43
CA ARG A 161 28.30 21.58 8.29
C ARG A 161 27.21 22.22 7.45
N ALA A 162 25.98 22.13 7.92
CA ALA A 162 24.86 22.83 7.32
C ALA A 162 23.72 23.03 8.33
N GLU A 163 22.89 24.02 8.04
CA GLU A 163 21.54 24.14 8.54
C GLU A 163 20.56 23.73 7.44
N LEU A 164 19.70 22.77 7.75
CA LEU A 164 18.62 22.33 6.89
C LEU A 164 17.32 22.97 7.35
N SER A 165 16.71 23.80 6.51
CA SER A 165 15.42 24.43 6.79
C SER A 165 14.31 23.70 6.03
N VAL A 166 13.28 23.22 6.74
CA VAL A 166 12.20 22.39 6.17
C VAL A 166 10.86 23.12 6.32
N GLY A 167 10.10 23.20 5.23
CA GLY A 167 8.76 23.77 5.21
C GLY A 167 8.13 23.63 3.84
N VAL A 168 6.88 24.11 3.70
CA VAL A 168 6.16 24.10 2.43
C VAL A 168 6.11 25.51 1.86
N VAL A 169 6.35 25.61 0.56
CA VAL A 169 6.29 26.86 -0.21
C VAL A 169 5.26 26.73 -1.34
N ASP A 170 4.69 27.86 -1.76
CA ASP A 170 3.80 27.91 -2.92
C ASP A 170 4.57 27.68 -4.24
N ARG A 171 3.86 27.76 -5.38
CA ARG A 171 4.46 27.63 -6.71
C ARG A 171 5.52 28.70 -7.01
N TYR A 172 5.49 29.83 -6.32
CA TYR A 172 6.42 30.97 -6.50
C TYR A 172 7.57 30.95 -5.52
N GLY A 173 7.56 30.02 -4.54
CA GLY A 173 8.57 29.89 -3.51
C GLY A 173 8.29 30.70 -2.24
N LEU A 174 7.07 31.26 -2.08
CA LEU A 174 6.66 31.95 -0.86
C LEU A 174 6.22 30.94 0.21
N PRO A 175 6.59 31.16 1.49
CA PRO A 175 6.26 30.24 2.57
C PRO A 175 4.75 30.06 2.75
N LEU A 176 4.29 28.80 2.77
CA LEU A 176 2.93 28.41 3.17
C LEU A 176 2.89 27.85 4.60
N THR A 177 4.04 27.45 5.14
CA THR A 177 4.15 27.03 6.55
C THR A 177 5.25 27.81 7.27
N SER A 178 5.24 27.80 8.59
CA SER A 178 6.45 28.08 9.37
C SER A 178 7.55 27.09 8.98
N ILE A 179 8.79 27.41 9.32
CA ILE A 179 9.98 26.64 8.98
C ILE A 179 10.54 26.02 10.25
N THR A 180 10.86 24.73 10.19
CA THR A 180 11.69 24.07 11.22
C THR A 180 13.12 23.89 10.72
N ARG A 181 14.09 23.81 11.63
CA ARG A 181 15.53 23.75 11.29
C ARG A 181 16.25 22.64 12.02
N LEU A 182 17.23 22.10 11.34
CA LEU A 182 18.13 21.07 11.82
C LEU A 182 19.56 21.43 11.42
N SER A 183 20.42 21.63 12.39
CA SER A 183 21.85 21.92 12.15
C SER A 183 22.71 20.71 12.45
N TYR A 184 23.77 20.49 11.66
CA TYR A 184 24.78 19.48 11.93
C TYR A 184 26.19 19.98 11.64
N ILE A 185 27.18 19.36 12.33
CA ILE A 185 28.61 19.57 12.13
C ILE A 185 29.30 18.20 12.14
N VAL A 186 30.18 17.99 11.19
CA VAL A 186 31.08 16.82 11.10
C VAL A 186 32.51 17.30 11.34
N ASP A 187 33.06 16.98 12.51
CA ASP A 187 34.37 17.47 12.96
C ASP A 187 35.58 16.64 12.45
N SER A 188 35.35 15.54 11.73
CA SER A 188 36.41 14.65 11.24
C SER A 188 36.72 14.88 9.76
N ASP A 189 38.01 14.77 9.40
CA ASP A 189 38.43 14.72 8.01
C ASP A 189 37.70 13.57 7.26
N PRO A 190 37.37 13.78 5.99
CA PRO A 190 36.64 12.77 5.23
C PRO A 190 37.39 11.44 5.21
N LEU A 191 36.71 10.38 5.56
CA LEU A 191 37.15 9.03 5.25
C LEU A 191 37.43 8.98 3.73
N ASP A 192 38.63 8.60 3.39
CA ASP A 192 39.09 8.41 2.01
C ASP A 192 38.07 7.51 1.26
N ASP A 193 37.44 8.05 0.22
CA ASP A 193 36.37 7.41 -0.57
C ASP A 193 36.82 6.14 -1.33
N THR A 194 37.96 5.55 -0.99
CA THR A 194 38.56 4.42 -1.71
C THR A 194 38.30 3.03 -1.11
N GLU A 195 37.58 2.88 -0.03
CA GLU A 195 37.21 1.55 0.50
C GLU A 195 35.69 1.24 0.39
N GLU A 196 35.22 1.01 -0.84
CA GLU A 196 34.14 0.08 -1.11
C GLU A 196 34.68 -1.34 -0.91
N THR A 197 34.50 -1.91 0.24
CA THR A 197 34.33 -3.35 0.51
C THR A 197 34.63 -3.66 1.96
N GLY A 198 33.61 -4.03 2.71
CA GLY A 198 33.81 -4.63 4.01
C GLY A 198 32.59 -4.56 4.90
N LEU A 199 31.80 -5.60 4.88
CA LEU A 199 30.87 -5.92 5.95
C LEU A 199 31.66 -5.90 7.28
N ARG A 200 31.53 -4.82 8.04
CA ARG A 200 32.01 -4.83 9.42
C ARG A 200 31.05 -5.67 10.24
N GLN A 201 31.57 -6.72 10.82
CA GLN A 201 30.93 -7.48 11.88
C GLN A 201 30.63 -6.57 13.07
N ASP A 202 29.47 -6.79 13.64
CA ASP A 202 28.82 -6.13 14.75
C ASP A 202 29.67 -6.23 16.03
N ASP A 203 30.50 -5.24 16.28
CA ASP A 203 31.13 -5.04 17.59
C ASP A 203 30.55 -3.75 18.17
N GLY A 204 29.60 -3.89 19.13
CA GLY A 204 28.80 -2.87 19.77
C GLY A 204 29.54 -1.62 20.24
N ALA A 205 29.99 -0.78 19.32
CA ALA A 205 30.63 0.50 19.59
C ALA A 205 29.55 1.60 19.77
N ASN A 206 29.59 2.23 20.92
CA ASN A 206 28.78 3.38 21.30
C ASN A 206 28.91 4.52 20.27
N ALA A 207 27.78 5.05 19.82
CA ALA A 207 27.66 6.19 18.90
C ALA A 207 28.22 7.53 19.46
N GLN A 208 28.90 7.53 20.57
CA GLN A 208 29.40 8.74 21.25
C GLN A 208 30.76 9.26 20.74
N ASP A 209 31.41 8.57 19.80
CA ASP A 209 32.78 8.89 19.36
C ASP A 209 32.90 9.21 17.86
N SER A 210 31.80 9.57 17.19
CA SER A 210 31.77 9.76 15.73
C SER A 210 32.21 11.15 15.23
N GLY A 211 32.51 12.10 16.11
CA GLY A 211 32.84 13.48 15.71
C GLY A 211 31.71 14.21 15.01
N VAL A 212 30.47 13.72 15.11
CA VAL A 212 29.27 14.35 14.55
C VAL A 212 28.44 14.97 15.64
N SER A 213 28.15 16.26 15.51
CA SER A 213 27.18 16.99 16.34
C SER A 213 25.96 17.34 15.50
N ILE A 214 24.77 17.04 16.01
CA ILE A 214 23.51 17.37 15.37
C ILE A 214 22.52 17.91 16.41
N SER A 215 21.83 19.00 16.08
CA SER A 215 20.89 19.67 16.98
C SER A 215 19.71 20.27 16.22
N PRO A 216 18.50 20.23 16.77
CA PRO A 216 17.40 21.06 16.31
C PRO A 216 17.65 22.51 16.73
N ASP A 217 17.26 23.44 15.87
CA ASP A 217 17.41 24.87 16.16
C ASP A 217 16.22 25.46 16.95
N SER A 218 15.18 24.66 17.15
CA SER A 218 13.98 25.06 17.87
C SER A 218 13.67 24.11 19.03
N SER A 219 12.99 24.64 20.07
CA SER A 219 12.48 23.83 21.20
C SER A 219 11.48 22.75 20.79
N ASP A 220 10.96 22.83 19.57
CA ASP A 220 9.91 21.95 19.05
C ASP A 220 10.46 20.79 18.20
N GLY A 221 11.79 20.78 17.94
CA GLY A 221 12.46 19.71 17.20
C GLY A 221 13.04 18.64 18.15
N ALA A 222 12.76 17.38 17.87
CA ALA A 222 13.32 16.24 18.59
C ALA A 222 14.21 15.40 17.68
N ILE A 223 15.38 14.98 18.19
CA ILE A 223 16.32 14.11 17.49
C ILE A 223 16.42 12.79 18.23
N ALA A 224 16.21 11.71 17.49
CA ALA A 224 16.50 10.35 17.94
C ALA A 224 17.69 9.79 17.18
N ILE A 225 18.65 9.21 17.89
CA ILE A 225 19.82 8.55 17.30
C ILE A 225 19.38 7.22 16.74
N GLY A 226 19.62 7.01 15.45
CA GLY A 226 19.45 5.74 14.75
C GLY A 226 20.73 4.91 14.75
N ARG A 227 20.73 3.81 13.98
CA ARG A 227 21.92 3.00 13.73
C ARG A 227 22.81 3.64 12.65
N ASP A 228 24.08 3.31 12.64
CA ASP A 228 25.03 3.64 11.57
C ASP A 228 25.13 5.14 11.23
N GLY A 229 25.05 6.00 12.26
CA GLY A 229 25.16 7.46 12.11
C GLY A 229 23.90 8.15 11.59
N TRP A 230 22.79 7.46 11.45
CA TRP A 230 21.50 8.04 11.12
C TRP A 230 20.86 8.72 12.32
N TYR A 231 20.26 9.87 12.07
CA TYR A 231 19.49 10.64 13.05
C TYR A 231 18.07 10.85 12.54
N ARG A 232 17.09 10.60 13.38
CA ARG A 232 15.68 10.87 13.08
C ARG A 232 15.30 12.23 13.68
N PHE A 233 14.98 13.17 12.81
CA PHE A 233 14.47 14.47 13.19
C PHE A 233 12.94 14.47 13.10
N ASN A 234 12.28 15.03 14.11
CA ASN A 234 10.83 15.23 14.14
C ASN A 234 10.54 16.64 14.63
N ALA A 235 9.63 17.33 13.99
CA ALA A 235 9.19 18.67 14.38
C ALA A 235 7.79 18.95 13.87
N ASP A 236 7.15 19.97 14.41
CA ASP A 236 5.88 20.47 13.91
C ASP A 236 6.08 21.83 13.25
N VAL A 237 5.28 22.12 12.22
CA VAL A 237 5.20 23.41 11.54
C VAL A 237 3.75 23.84 11.44
N THR A 238 3.50 25.15 11.41
CA THR A 238 2.15 25.71 11.32
C THR A 238 1.88 26.28 9.94
N GLY A 239 0.70 26.00 9.38
CA GLY A 239 0.21 26.59 8.14
C GLY A 239 0.02 28.10 8.30
N LEU A 240 0.60 28.88 7.40
CA LEU A 240 0.51 30.36 7.39
C LEU A 240 -0.60 30.84 6.44
N ASN A 241 -0.81 30.13 5.35
CA ASN A 241 -1.81 30.44 4.34
C ASN A 241 -2.44 29.15 3.82
N THR A 242 -3.69 29.24 3.38
CA THR A 242 -4.38 28.12 2.73
C THR A 242 -4.11 28.15 1.24
N ASP A 243 -3.34 27.19 0.74
CA ASP A 243 -3.04 26.99 -0.69
C ASP A 243 -2.40 25.61 -0.91
N TYR A 244 -2.14 25.28 -2.17
CA TYR A 244 -1.34 24.13 -2.57
C TYR A 244 0.13 24.51 -2.72
N GLY A 245 1.01 23.71 -2.14
CA GLY A 245 2.45 23.92 -2.11
C GLY A 245 3.27 22.69 -2.46
N LYS A 246 4.56 22.87 -2.32
CA LYS A 246 5.59 21.83 -2.45
C LYS A 246 6.50 21.86 -1.21
N LEU A 247 6.90 20.67 -0.76
CA LEU A 247 7.88 20.55 0.31
C LEU A 247 9.22 21.08 -0.20
N ARG A 248 9.89 21.92 0.61
CA ARG A 248 11.24 22.39 0.33
C ARG A 248 12.15 22.13 1.53
N ILE A 249 13.33 21.57 1.27
CA ILE A 249 14.43 21.46 2.22
C ILE A 249 15.55 22.35 1.71
N THR A 250 15.75 23.49 2.33
CA THR A 250 16.81 24.44 1.97
C THR A 250 18.08 24.10 2.74
N ILE A 251 19.23 24.16 2.06
CA ILE A 251 20.55 23.87 2.60
C ILE A 251 21.31 25.18 2.75
N ASP A 252 21.55 25.60 3.98
CA ASP A 252 22.43 26.74 4.29
C ASP A 252 23.78 26.21 4.81
N ALA A 253 24.81 26.35 3.97
CA ALA A 253 26.14 25.88 4.27
C ALA A 253 27.18 26.92 3.84
N GLY A 254 28.08 27.27 4.77
CA GLY A 254 29.19 28.17 4.47
C GLY A 254 30.38 27.52 3.74
N GLU A 255 30.34 26.21 3.57
CA GLU A 255 31.36 25.38 2.94
C GLU A 255 30.72 24.19 2.25
N ARG A 256 31.49 23.42 1.47
CA ARG A 256 31.00 22.18 0.88
C ARG A 256 30.48 21.25 1.98
N THR A 257 29.27 20.74 1.79
CA THR A 257 28.63 19.83 2.72
C THR A 257 28.04 18.63 2.01
N THR A 258 28.03 17.49 2.71
CA THR A 258 27.41 16.25 2.21
C THR A 258 26.63 15.58 3.33
N PHE A 259 25.41 15.15 3.04
CA PHE A 259 24.58 14.37 3.95
C PHE A 259 23.74 13.35 3.17
N ASP A 260 23.33 12.32 3.86
CA ASP A 260 22.36 11.35 3.36
C ASP A 260 20.96 11.67 3.93
N LEU A 261 19.94 11.50 3.10
CA LEU A 261 18.54 11.78 3.40
C LEU A 261 17.67 10.58 3.11
N ASP A 262 16.70 10.30 4.00
CA ASP A 262 15.78 9.20 3.88
C ASP A 262 14.50 9.40 4.71
N LEU A 263 13.48 8.56 4.46
CA LEU A 263 12.22 8.47 5.23
C LEU A 263 11.58 9.83 5.50
N VAL A 264 11.49 10.68 4.48
CA VAL A 264 10.93 12.04 4.59
C VAL A 264 9.41 11.97 4.67
N GLN A 265 8.83 12.50 5.73
CA GLN A 265 7.39 12.55 5.93
C GLN A 265 6.94 13.98 6.23
N PHE A 266 5.80 14.34 5.66
CA PHE A 266 5.10 15.59 5.92
C PHE A 266 3.59 15.31 5.86
N MET A 267 2.86 15.61 6.93
CA MET A 267 1.44 15.32 7.03
C MET A 267 0.75 16.25 8.02
N ASP A 268 -0.57 16.37 7.92
CA ASP A 268 -1.36 17.02 8.97
C ASP A 268 -1.13 16.29 10.30
N ALA A 269 -0.85 17.00 11.37
CA ALA A 269 -0.60 16.43 12.70
C ALA A 269 -1.86 15.77 13.28
N ASP A 270 -3.04 16.18 12.81
CA ASP A 270 -4.33 15.59 13.17
C ASP A 270 -4.70 14.40 12.26
N TYR A 271 -3.74 13.53 11.95
CA TYR A 271 -4.03 12.27 11.26
C TYR A 271 -4.88 11.34 12.14
N TRP A 272 -5.50 10.33 11.53
CA TRP A 272 -6.30 9.34 12.26
C TRP A 272 -5.46 8.57 13.28
N GLY A 273 -5.93 8.51 14.53
CA GLY A 273 -5.25 7.81 15.61
C GLY A 273 -3.98 8.53 16.13
N ALA A 274 -3.85 9.83 15.91
CA ALA A 274 -2.73 10.60 16.44
C ALA A 274 -2.60 10.42 17.97
N GLY A 275 -1.40 10.01 18.42
CA GLY A 275 -1.13 9.69 19.82
C GLY A 275 -1.45 8.26 20.25
N ASP A 276 -2.13 7.46 19.44
CA ASP A 276 -2.37 6.04 19.71
C ASP A 276 -1.16 5.19 19.25
N PRO A 277 -0.54 4.39 20.14
CA PRO A 277 0.63 3.57 19.81
C PRO A 277 0.41 2.57 18.67
N LYS A 278 -0.81 2.11 18.43
CA LYS A 278 -1.11 1.21 17.31
C LYS A 278 -0.94 1.88 15.95
N TRP A 279 -1.05 3.20 15.87
CA TRP A 279 -0.85 3.99 14.65
C TRP A 279 0.57 4.57 14.55
N ARG A 280 1.58 3.87 15.11
CA ARG A 280 2.97 4.38 15.14
C ARG A 280 3.67 4.41 13.79
N TYR A 281 3.30 3.53 12.84
CA TYR A 281 3.96 3.43 11.53
C TYR A 281 3.18 4.11 10.43
N GLY A 282 2.26 3.42 9.79
CA GLY A 282 1.39 4.01 8.79
C GLY A 282 0.41 5.00 9.41
N LYS A 283 0.14 6.10 8.72
CA LYS A 283 -0.73 7.18 9.16
C LYS A 283 -1.84 7.37 8.14
N LEU A 284 -3.08 7.46 8.60
CA LEU A 284 -4.22 7.64 7.70
C LEU A 284 -4.75 9.08 7.76
N ARG A 285 -5.28 9.55 6.65
CA ARG A 285 -6.01 10.80 6.59
C ARG A 285 -7.31 10.70 7.37
N ARG A 286 -7.45 11.54 8.37
CA ARG A 286 -8.63 11.57 9.26
C ARG A 286 -9.92 11.79 8.48
N ASP A 287 -9.95 12.75 7.58
CA ASP A 287 -11.14 13.11 6.78
C ASP A 287 -11.67 11.94 5.94
N LEU A 288 -10.78 11.11 5.38
CA LEU A 288 -11.15 9.93 4.62
C LEU A 288 -11.65 8.80 5.53
N VAL A 289 -10.98 8.57 6.67
CA VAL A 289 -11.44 7.55 7.63
C VAL A 289 -12.81 7.90 8.21
N GLU A 290 -13.04 9.15 8.58
CA GLU A 290 -14.35 9.63 9.06
C GLU A 290 -15.45 9.45 8.00
N THR A 291 -15.12 9.68 6.73
CA THR A 291 -16.04 9.45 5.61
C THR A 291 -16.40 7.95 5.48
N ILE A 292 -15.41 7.05 5.59
CA ILE A 292 -15.65 5.60 5.57
C ILE A 292 -16.46 5.18 6.82
N GLN A 293 -16.11 5.70 7.99
CA GLN A 293 -16.81 5.41 9.24
C GLN A 293 -18.29 5.81 9.20
N ALA A 294 -18.61 6.92 8.53
CA ALA A 294 -20.00 7.37 8.36
C ALA A 294 -20.85 6.41 7.52
N LEU A 295 -20.24 5.51 6.74
CA LEU A 295 -20.93 4.46 6.00
C LEU A 295 -21.32 3.27 6.89
N HIS A 296 -20.76 3.15 8.10
CA HIS A 296 -20.98 2.02 9.02
C HIS A 296 -20.80 0.65 8.36
N PRO A 297 -19.67 0.36 7.69
CA PRO A 297 -19.49 -0.91 7.00
C PRO A 297 -19.40 -2.06 7.99
N ALA A 298 -20.02 -3.20 7.66
CA ALA A 298 -19.94 -4.41 8.47
C ALA A 298 -18.60 -5.14 8.27
N PHE A 299 -17.96 -4.95 7.12
CA PHE A 299 -16.65 -5.50 6.81
C PHE A 299 -15.89 -4.56 5.84
N LEU A 300 -14.57 -4.73 5.81
CA LEU A 300 -13.67 -4.09 4.85
C LEU A 300 -12.90 -5.19 4.11
N ARG A 301 -13.04 -5.26 2.79
CA ARG A 301 -12.21 -6.07 1.90
C ARG A 301 -10.98 -5.26 1.49
N PHE A 302 -9.80 -5.84 1.62
CA PHE A 302 -8.50 -5.23 1.28
C PHE A 302 -7.45 -6.30 0.89
N PRO A 303 -6.31 -5.97 0.28
CA PRO A 303 -5.84 -4.65 -0.14
C PRO A 303 -6.34 -4.28 -1.54
N GLY A 304 -7.20 -5.06 -2.13
CA GLY A 304 -7.74 -4.76 -3.44
C GLY A 304 -8.33 -5.92 -4.20
N GLY A 305 -8.47 -5.67 -5.48
CA GLY A 305 -8.85 -6.57 -6.55
C GLY A 305 -7.63 -7.15 -7.27
N CYS A 306 -7.42 -6.80 -8.55
CA CYS A 306 -6.30 -7.31 -9.35
C CYS A 306 -4.90 -7.00 -8.75
N ILE A 307 -4.78 -6.00 -7.89
CA ILE A 307 -3.52 -5.69 -7.21
C ILE A 307 -3.03 -6.86 -6.36
N VAL A 308 -3.94 -7.69 -5.84
CA VAL A 308 -3.63 -8.90 -5.07
C VAL A 308 -2.81 -9.89 -5.90
N GLU A 309 -3.19 -10.03 -7.16
CA GLU A 309 -2.66 -11.02 -8.09
C GLU A 309 -1.40 -10.55 -8.82
N GLY A 310 -1.29 -9.23 -9.02
CA GLY A 310 -0.25 -8.66 -9.87
C GLY A 310 -0.37 -9.05 -11.34
N VAL A 311 0.59 -8.62 -12.15
CA VAL A 311 0.62 -8.87 -13.60
C VAL A 311 1.69 -9.87 -14.03
N THR A 312 2.63 -10.17 -13.16
CA THR A 312 3.76 -11.06 -13.41
C THR A 312 4.23 -11.64 -12.07
N PRO A 313 4.91 -12.81 -12.06
CA PRO A 313 5.45 -13.38 -10.82
C PRO A 313 6.28 -12.37 -10.04
N GLY A 314 5.98 -12.23 -8.74
CA GLY A 314 6.65 -11.32 -7.81
C GLY A 314 6.04 -9.91 -7.75
N ASN A 315 5.01 -9.62 -8.53
CA ASN A 315 4.25 -8.37 -8.44
C ASN A 315 2.94 -8.54 -7.64
N GLU A 316 2.63 -9.74 -7.19
CA GLU A 316 1.51 -9.97 -6.29
C GLU A 316 1.69 -9.19 -4.98
N TYR A 317 0.58 -8.71 -4.42
CA TYR A 317 0.60 -7.99 -3.14
C TYR A 317 0.85 -8.98 -2.00
N ARG A 318 2.08 -9.04 -1.53
CA ARG A 318 2.44 -9.92 -0.43
C ARG A 318 2.35 -9.19 0.90
N TRP A 319 1.46 -9.61 1.78
CA TRP A 319 1.22 -8.96 3.05
C TRP A 319 2.48 -8.86 3.94
N LYS A 320 3.39 -9.85 3.87
CA LYS A 320 4.66 -9.86 4.61
C LYS A 320 5.59 -8.71 4.25
N ASP A 321 5.49 -8.19 3.03
CA ASP A 321 6.27 -7.05 2.57
C ASP A 321 5.70 -5.70 3.10
N THR A 322 4.55 -5.72 3.76
CA THR A 322 3.78 -4.54 4.16
C THR A 322 3.66 -4.33 5.68
N VAL A 323 4.29 -5.19 6.47
CA VAL A 323 4.27 -5.16 7.94
C VAL A 323 5.65 -4.88 8.52
N GLY A 324 5.71 -4.53 9.80
CA GLY A 324 6.92 -4.08 10.47
C GLY A 324 7.12 -2.56 10.39
N SER A 325 8.33 -2.09 10.69
CA SER A 325 8.67 -0.67 10.57
C SER A 325 8.63 -0.22 9.12
N LEU A 326 8.41 1.08 8.86
CA LEU A 326 8.38 1.61 7.50
C LEU A 326 9.66 1.31 6.71
N ALA A 327 10.82 1.32 7.39
CA ALA A 327 12.11 0.97 6.79
C ALA A 327 12.24 -0.52 6.41
N ALA A 328 11.39 -1.39 6.96
CA ALA A 328 11.39 -2.82 6.64
C ALA A 328 10.43 -3.18 5.49
N ARG A 329 9.58 -2.25 5.05
CA ARG A 329 8.56 -2.51 4.03
C ARG A 329 9.15 -2.38 2.64
N ARG A 330 8.88 -3.39 1.83
CA ARG A 330 9.47 -3.49 0.52
C ARG A 330 8.57 -2.91 -0.56
N GLN A 331 8.98 -1.81 -1.15
CA GLN A 331 8.24 -1.17 -2.23
C GLN A 331 8.26 -1.99 -3.53
N GLN A 332 7.21 -1.83 -4.32
CA GLN A 332 7.16 -2.34 -5.69
C GLN A 332 6.32 -1.41 -6.57
N TYR A 333 6.44 -1.59 -7.90
CA TYR A 333 5.60 -0.84 -8.84
C TYR A 333 4.12 -1.26 -8.70
N SER A 334 3.22 -0.30 -8.86
CA SER A 334 1.80 -0.63 -8.97
C SER A 334 1.49 -1.24 -10.35
N MET A 335 0.78 -2.35 -10.38
CA MET A 335 0.32 -2.94 -11.63
C MET A 335 -0.59 -2.00 -12.44
N TRP A 336 -1.22 -1.04 -11.78
CA TRP A 336 -2.13 -0.09 -12.42
C TRP A 336 -1.42 1.06 -13.13
N SER A 337 -0.12 1.24 -12.91
CA SER A 337 0.70 2.26 -13.57
C SER A 337 0.58 2.29 -15.09
N PHE A 338 0.40 1.12 -15.73
CA PHE A 338 0.27 1.04 -17.20
C PHE A 338 -0.97 1.72 -17.77
N LYS A 339 -1.91 2.10 -16.93
CA LYS A 339 -3.16 2.79 -17.32
C LYS A 339 -3.10 4.29 -17.16
N MET A 340 -2.02 4.82 -16.62
CA MET A 340 -1.87 6.26 -16.47
C MET A 340 -1.81 6.92 -17.85
N PRO A 341 -2.67 7.92 -18.13
CA PRO A 341 -2.83 8.49 -19.48
C PRO A 341 -1.59 9.20 -20.00
N ASP A 342 -0.82 9.77 -19.10
CA ASP A 342 0.40 10.51 -19.38
C ASP A 342 1.63 9.60 -19.51
N GLY A 343 1.45 8.29 -19.32
CA GLY A 343 2.55 7.32 -19.31
C GLY A 343 3.35 7.30 -18.01
N SER A 344 2.91 8.04 -16.99
CA SER A 344 3.55 7.98 -15.69
C SER A 344 3.42 6.61 -15.04
N SER A 345 4.33 6.31 -14.14
CA SER A 345 4.32 5.11 -13.32
C SER A 345 4.44 5.51 -11.86
N TYR A 346 3.83 4.76 -10.96
CA TYR A 346 3.95 4.98 -9.53
C TYR A 346 4.30 3.69 -8.80
N SER A 347 4.99 3.88 -7.69
CA SER A 347 5.38 2.81 -6.77
C SER A 347 4.37 2.70 -5.63
N GLN A 348 4.20 1.50 -5.11
CA GLN A 348 3.49 1.25 -3.87
C GLN A 348 4.51 1.28 -2.73
N SER A 349 4.40 2.25 -1.83
CA SER A 349 5.36 2.41 -0.74
C SER A 349 5.09 1.48 0.43
N TYR A 350 3.86 0.96 0.53
CA TYR A 350 3.37 0.18 1.65
C TYR A 350 3.44 0.89 3.01
N GLN A 351 3.45 2.23 3.03
CA GLN A 351 3.26 2.98 4.27
C GLN A 351 1.94 2.62 4.95
N ILE A 352 0.92 2.28 4.15
CA ILE A 352 -0.29 1.62 4.60
C ILE A 352 -0.22 0.17 4.10
N GLY A 353 -0.28 -0.77 5.01
CA GLY A 353 -0.22 -2.20 4.73
C GLY A 353 -1.24 -3.00 5.52
N PHE A 354 -1.06 -4.30 5.57
CA PHE A 354 -2.04 -5.19 6.22
C PHE A 354 -2.28 -4.85 7.68
N TYR A 355 -1.25 -4.47 8.41
CA TYR A 355 -1.41 -4.06 9.80
C TYR A 355 -2.35 -2.85 9.94
N GLU A 356 -2.14 -1.82 9.13
CA GLU A 356 -2.97 -0.62 9.16
C GLU A 356 -4.40 -0.89 8.70
N TYR A 357 -4.61 -1.79 7.73
CA TYR A 357 -5.97 -2.21 7.34
C TYR A 357 -6.68 -2.96 8.46
N PHE A 358 -6.00 -3.82 9.21
CA PHE A 358 -6.58 -4.47 10.39
C PHE A 358 -6.93 -3.47 11.49
N CYS A 359 -6.03 -2.53 11.81
CA CYS A 359 -6.31 -1.45 12.76
C CYS A 359 -7.51 -0.59 12.32
N LEU A 360 -7.60 -0.29 11.03
CA LEU A 360 -8.73 0.45 10.46
C LEU A 360 -10.04 -0.33 10.62
N CYS A 361 -10.04 -1.63 10.35
CA CYS A 361 -11.23 -2.48 10.57
C CYS A 361 -11.70 -2.42 12.01
N GLU A 362 -10.79 -2.52 12.97
CA GLU A 362 -11.11 -2.42 14.40
C GLU A 362 -11.73 -1.05 14.74
N ASP A 363 -11.13 0.06 14.28
CA ASP A 363 -11.64 1.41 14.54
C ASP A 363 -13.00 1.66 13.89
N LEU A 364 -13.24 1.10 12.72
CA LEU A 364 -14.53 1.14 12.02
C LEU A 364 -15.57 0.18 12.65
N LYS A 365 -15.16 -0.73 13.54
CA LYS A 365 -15.95 -1.88 14.03
C LYS A 365 -16.44 -2.78 12.89
N ALA A 366 -15.64 -2.87 11.84
CA ALA A 366 -15.86 -3.70 10.67
C ALA A 366 -15.06 -4.99 10.76
N LYS A 367 -15.58 -6.08 10.22
CA LYS A 367 -14.79 -7.33 10.08
C LYS A 367 -13.73 -7.18 9.01
N PRO A 368 -12.49 -7.65 9.22
CA PRO A 368 -11.49 -7.71 8.17
C PRO A 368 -11.82 -8.82 7.17
N LEU A 369 -11.72 -8.52 5.87
CA LEU A 369 -11.75 -9.48 4.78
C LEU A 369 -10.50 -9.31 3.92
N PRO A 370 -9.33 -9.77 4.41
CA PRO A 370 -8.12 -9.77 3.61
C PRO A 370 -8.26 -10.74 2.45
N THR A 371 -7.85 -10.31 1.25
CA THR A 371 -7.79 -11.16 0.05
C THR A 371 -6.33 -11.38 -0.32
N LEU A 372 -5.91 -12.63 -0.51
CA LEU A 372 -4.52 -12.99 -0.79
C LEU A 372 -4.37 -13.67 -2.14
N PHE A 373 -3.16 -13.63 -2.65
CA PHE A 373 -2.74 -14.28 -3.88
C PHE A 373 -2.93 -15.80 -3.83
N ALA A 374 -3.58 -16.37 -4.85
CA ALA A 374 -3.85 -17.82 -4.93
C ALA A 374 -2.91 -18.56 -5.90
N GLY A 375 -1.76 -17.99 -6.25
CA GLY A 375 -0.82 -18.63 -7.16
C GLY A 375 -1.14 -18.45 -8.65
N ILE A 376 -2.00 -17.48 -8.99
CA ILE A 376 -2.37 -17.14 -10.36
C ILE A 376 -2.37 -15.62 -10.52
N ALA A 377 -1.58 -15.10 -11.46
CA ALA A 377 -1.59 -13.67 -11.77
C ALA A 377 -2.92 -13.26 -12.42
N CYS A 378 -3.20 -11.95 -12.45
CA CYS A 378 -4.47 -11.40 -12.92
C CYS A 378 -4.89 -11.95 -14.28
N GLN A 379 -6.07 -12.58 -14.32
CA GLN A 379 -6.64 -13.23 -15.51
C GLN A 379 -7.54 -12.29 -16.34
N SER A 380 -7.54 -10.98 -16.06
CA SER A 380 -8.30 -10.00 -16.85
C SER A 380 -7.91 -10.02 -18.32
N PRO A 381 -8.85 -9.72 -19.25
CA PRO A 381 -8.55 -9.67 -20.67
C PRO A 381 -7.36 -8.77 -21.01
N GLY A 382 -6.46 -9.24 -21.84
CA GLY A 382 -5.24 -8.52 -22.25
C GLY A 382 -4.08 -8.66 -21.25
N ARG A 383 -4.22 -9.46 -20.20
CA ARG A 383 -3.12 -9.90 -19.33
C ARG A 383 -2.45 -11.14 -19.90
N ASP A 384 -1.31 -11.46 -19.33
CA ASP A 384 -0.55 -12.69 -19.60
C ASP A 384 -0.47 -13.46 -18.26
N PRO A 385 -1.53 -14.19 -17.89
CA PRO A 385 -1.62 -14.81 -16.58
C PRO A 385 -0.57 -15.90 -16.41
N HIS A 386 0.13 -15.84 -15.28
CA HIS A 386 1.08 -16.83 -14.85
C HIS A 386 0.44 -17.72 -13.79
N HIS A 387 0.53 -19.04 -13.99
CA HIS A 387 0.04 -20.04 -13.07
C HIS A 387 1.21 -20.73 -12.39
N MET A 388 1.32 -20.61 -11.07
CA MET A 388 2.31 -21.38 -10.30
C MET A 388 1.96 -22.86 -10.36
N ASP A 389 2.99 -23.71 -10.48
CA ASP A 389 2.78 -25.16 -10.40
C ASP A 389 2.31 -25.52 -8.98
N ILE A 390 1.11 -26.10 -8.91
CA ILE A 390 0.46 -26.52 -7.67
C ILE A 390 1.30 -27.55 -6.88
N ASN A 391 2.15 -28.33 -7.56
CA ASN A 391 3.02 -29.34 -6.94
C ASN A 391 4.36 -28.76 -6.48
N SER A 392 4.65 -27.50 -6.80
CA SER A 392 5.93 -26.89 -6.46
C SER A 392 6.07 -26.62 -4.96
N ALA A 393 7.30 -26.68 -4.46
CA ALA A 393 7.61 -26.22 -3.11
C ALA A 393 7.32 -24.71 -2.96
N THR A 394 7.50 -23.93 -4.02
CA THR A 394 7.21 -22.50 -4.04
C THR A 394 5.74 -22.20 -3.77
N PHE A 395 4.81 -22.97 -4.36
CA PHE A 395 3.38 -22.81 -4.10
C PHE A 395 3.05 -23.08 -2.61
N ARG A 396 3.61 -24.15 -2.03
CA ARG A 396 3.38 -24.46 -0.62
C ARG A 396 3.98 -23.41 0.32
N ASN A 397 5.22 -23.03 0.07
CA ASN A 397 5.98 -22.18 1.00
C ASN A 397 5.65 -20.69 0.87
N ASN A 398 5.26 -20.23 -0.32
CA ASN A 398 5.02 -18.80 -0.56
C ASN A 398 3.53 -18.46 -0.73
N VAL A 399 2.66 -19.44 -1.06
CA VAL A 399 1.23 -19.18 -1.18
C VAL A 399 0.50 -19.76 0.03
N ILE A 400 0.46 -21.07 0.19
CA ILE A 400 -0.29 -21.70 1.30
C ILE A 400 0.22 -21.18 2.65
N GLN A 401 1.54 -21.12 2.83
CA GLN A 401 2.12 -20.66 4.09
C GLN A 401 1.81 -19.17 4.37
N ASP A 402 1.68 -18.32 3.34
CA ASP A 402 1.31 -16.92 3.52
C ASP A 402 -0.11 -16.76 4.10
N TYR A 403 -1.06 -17.65 3.76
CA TYR A 403 -2.39 -17.70 4.38
C TYR A 403 -2.31 -18.08 5.86
N LEU A 404 -1.60 -19.14 6.18
CA LEU A 404 -1.47 -19.64 7.55
C LEU A 404 -0.77 -18.60 8.44
N ASP A 405 0.29 -18.02 7.96
CA ASP A 405 1.05 -16.98 8.68
C ASP A 405 0.23 -15.70 8.89
N LEU A 406 -0.66 -15.33 7.92
CA LEU A 406 -1.53 -14.17 8.11
C LEU A 406 -2.57 -14.42 9.21
N ILE A 407 -3.12 -15.62 9.27
CA ILE A 407 -4.06 -15.98 10.35
C ILE A 407 -3.33 -15.95 11.71
N GLU A 408 -2.10 -16.45 11.78
CA GLU A 408 -1.27 -16.32 12.97
C GLU A 408 -0.93 -14.88 13.32
N PHE A 409 -0.59 -14.05 12.32
CA PHE A 409 -0.38 -12.62 12.53
C PHE A 409 -1.62 -11.95 13.10
N ALA A 410 -2.80 -12.25 12.57
CA ALA A 410 -4.04 -11.61 12.97
C ALA A 410 -4.58 -12.13 14.32
N ASN A 411 -4.50 -13.42 14.58
CA ASN A 411 -5.20 -14.08 15.69
C ASN A 411 -4.29 -14.77 16.70
N GLY A 412 -3.02 -14.99 16.36
CA GLY A 412 -2.09 -15.75 17.20
C GLY A 412 -1.76 -15.06 18.53
N ASP A 413 -1.27 -15.86 19.47
CA ASP A 413 -0.73 -15.37 20.74
C ASP A 413 0.74 -14.92 20.53
N PRO A 414 1.09 -13.66 20.85
CA PRO A 414 2.43 -13.13 20.63
C PRO A 414 3.53 -13.79 21.46
N GLU A 415 3.18 -14.55 22.50
CA GLU A 415 4.17 -15.29 23.31
C GLU A 415 4.56 -16.64 22.67
N SER A 416 3.75 -17.15 21.74
CA SER A 416 3.97 -18.46 21.10
C SER A 416 4.10 -18.39 19.58
N SER A 417 3.66 -17.31 18.93
CA SER A 417 3.73 -17.10 17.49
C SER A 417 4.63 -15.94 17.11
N SER A 418 5.61 -16.19 16.24
CA SER A 418 6.51 -15.15 15.73
C SER A 418 5.79 -14.06 14.95
N TRP A 419 4.73 -14.40 14.19
CA TRP A 419 3.94 -13.42 13.45
C TRP A 419 3.06 -12.57 14.37
N ALA A 420 2.45 -13.16 15.38
CA ALA A 420 1.72 -12.41 16.39
C ALA A 420 2.66 -11.50 17.22
N ALA A 421 3.92 -11.92 17.45
CA ALA A 421 4.94 -11.07 18.07
C ALA A 421 5.24 -9.82 17.21
N VAL A 422 5.29 -9.94 15.87
CA VAL A 422 5.41 -8.77 14.97
C VAL A 422 4.23 -7.82 15.16
N ARG A 423 2.98 -8.33 15.22
CA ARG A 423 1.80 -7.51 15.49
C ARG A 423 1.92 -6.75 16.82
N ARG A 424 2.29 -7.44 17.89
CA ARG A 424 2.55 -6.83 19.21
C ARG A 424 3.59 -5.72 19.12
N ASP A 425 4.71 -6.00 18.45
CA ASP A 425 5.83 -5.06 18.34
C ASP A 425 5.47 -3.84 17.44
N MET A 426 4.48 -4.00 16.59
CA MET A 426 3.86 -2.90 15.85
C MET A 426 2.89 -2.06 16.70
N GLY A 427 2.55 -2.48 17.91
CA GLY A 427 1.74 -1.74 18.86
C GLY A 427 0.35 -2.33 19.15
N HIS A 428 0.05 -3.54 18.65
CA HIS A 428 -1.24 -4.19 18.83
C HIS A 428 -1.07 -5.64 19.34
N PRO A 429 -0.97 -5.87 20.65
CA PRO A 429 -0.77 -7.21 21.22
C PRO A 429 -2.01 -8.11 21.08
N GLU A 430 -3.22 -7.54 21.08
CA GLU A 430 -4.46 -8.28 21.04
C GLU A 430 -4.79 -8.83 19.63
N PRO A 431 -5.52 -9.96 19.53
CA PRO A 431 -5.95 -10.48 18.24
C PRO A 431 -6.97 -9.57 17.55
N PHE A 432 -6.89 -9.46 16.22
CA PHE A 432 -7.87 -8.71 15.41
C PHE A 432 -9.20 -9.45 15.17
N GLY A 433 -9.28 -10.74 15.50
CA GLY A 433 -10.49 -11.53 15.34
C GLY A 433 -10.85 -11.81 13.88
N LEU A 434 -9.85 -12.16 13.06
CA LEU A 434 -10.03 -12.58 11.68
C LEU A 434 -10.83 -13.89 11.64
N ASP A 435 -11.98 -13.88 10.96
CA ASP A 435 -12.88 -15.03 10.82
C ASP A 435 -13.25 -15.34 9.36
N MET A 436 -12.75 -14.55 8.40
CA MET A 436 -12.95 -14.80 6.96
C MET A 436 -11.76 -14.31 6.14
N ILE A 437 -11.45 -15.02 5.04
CA ILE A 437 -10.30 -14.73 4.18
C ILE A 437 -10.64 -14.99 2.71
N GLY A 438 -10.27 -14.07 1.83
CA GLY A 438 -10.43 -14.18 0.39
C GLY A 438 -9.28 -15.00 -0.24
N VAL A 439 -9.61 -15.98 -1.06
CA VAL A 439 -8.66 -16.84 -1.77
C VAL A 439 -8.60 -16.45 -3.23
N GLY A 440 -7.61 -15.63 -3.59
CA GLY A 440 -7.47 -15.06 -4.93
C GLY A 440 -8.52 -13.98 -5.23
N ASN A 441 -8.32 -13.28 -6.33
CA ASN A 441 -9.23 -12.28 -6.86
C ASN A 441 -9.52 -12.57 -8.33
N GLU A 442 -10.78 -12.53 -8.74
CA GLU A 442 -11.20 -12.76 -10.13
C GLU A 442 -10.60 -14.03 -10.78
N ASN A 443 -10.03 -14.93 -10.00
CA ASN A 443 -9.48 -16.18 -10.47
C ASN A 443 -10.58 -17.16 -10.85
N PHE A 444 -10.31 -17.99 -11.86
CA PHE A 444 -11.27 -18.95 -12.41
C PHE A 444 -10.58 -20.16 -13.07
N GLY A 445 -11.37 -21.15 -13.41
CA GLY A 445 -10.92 -22.34 -14.13
C GLY A 445 -10.54 -23.51 -13.23
N ALA A 446 -10.16 -24.63 -13.85
CA ALA A 446 -9.88 -25.87 -13.11
C ALA A 446 -8.62 -25.77 -12.24
N ASP A 447 -7.61 -25.06 -12.73
CA ASP A 447 -6.37 -24.85 -11.99
C ASP A 447 -6.59 -24.02 -10.73
N TYR A 448 -7.42 -22.96 -10.84
CA TYR A 448 -7.80 -22.17 -9.67
C TYR A 448 -8.57 -22.99 -8.63
N VAL A 449 -9.56 -23.77 -9.07
CA VAL A 449 -10.34 -24.63 -8.16
C VAL A 449 -9.42 -25.58 -7.39
N ALA A 450 -8.46 -26.23 -8.07
CA ALA A 450 -7.52 -27.12 -7.41
C ALA A 450 -6.59 -26.39 -6.41
N LYS A 451 -6.18 -25.14 -6.72
CA LYS A 451 -5.40 -24.32 -5.80
C LYS A 451 -6.23 -23.87 -4.60
N PHE A 452 -7.49 -23.48 -4.84
CA PHE A 452 -8.44 -23.15 -3.78
C PHE A 452 -8.59 -24.30 -2.79
N ASP A 453 -8.80 -25.53 -3.29
CA ASP A 453 -8.93 -26.71 -2.43
C ASP A 453 -7.70 -26.90 -1.55
N MET A 454 -6.50 -26.87 -2.12
CA MET A 454 -5.27 -27.03 -1.33
C MET A 454 -5.07 -25.93 -0.27
N ILE A 455 -5.45 -24.69 -0.59
CA ILE A 455 -5.34 -23.58 0.34
C ILE A 455 -6.38 -23.71 1.45
N SER A 456 -7.66 -23.93 1.09
CA SER A 456 -8.75 -24.04 2.06
C SER A 456 -8.61 -25.28 2.96
N GLU A 457 -8.19 -26.42 2.43
CA GLU A 457 -7.87 -27.61 3.22
C GLU A 457 -6.78 -27.33 4.25
N ALA A 458 -5.67 -26.68 3.85
CA ALA A 458 -4.59 -26.33 4.75
C ALA A 458 -5.03 -25.33 5.83
N ILE A 459 -5.92 -24.40 5.50
CA ILE A 459 -6.52 -23.46 6.47
C ILE A 459 -7.41 -24.24 7.45
N HIS A 460 -8.37 -25.04 6.97
CA HIS A 460 -9.34 -25.74 7.81
C HIS A 460 -8.70 -26.82 8.68
N GLU A 461 -7.57 -27.41 8.26
CA GLU A 461 -6.80 -28.35 9.10
C GLU A 461 -6.34 -27.69 10.42
N ARG A 462 -6.05 -26.38 10.41
CA ARG A 462 -5.58 -25.62 11.60
C ARG A 462 -6.65 -24.72 12.20
N TYR A 463 -7.51 -24.16 11.37
CA TYR A 463 -8.52 -23.14 11.70
C TYR A 463 -9.87 -23.52 11.11
N PRO A 464 -10.54 -24.55 11.65
CA PRO A 464 -11.74 -25.15 11.07
C PRO A 464 -12.92 -24.17 10.89
N ASP A 465 -12.97 -23.11 11.70
CA ASP A 465 -14.04 -22.11 11.68
C ASP A 465 -13.75 -20.93 10.72
N MET A 466 -12.60 -20.93 10.03
CA MET A 466 -12.23 -19.87 9.10
C MET A 466 -13.07 -19.92 7.82
N LEU A 467 -13.78 -18.85 7.52
CA LEU A 467 -14.62 -18.75 6.34
C LEU A 467 -13.77 -18.38 5.11
N CYS A 468 -13.67 -19.30 4.13
CA CYS A 468 -12.96 -19.04 2.89
C CYS A 468 -13.91 -18.47 1.83
N VAL A 469 -13.48 -17.35 1.21
CA VAL A 469 -14.21 -16.70 0.11
C VAL A 469 -13.57 -17.12 -1.21
N MET A 470 -14.33 -17.84 -2.05
CA MET A 470 -13.89 -18.38 -3.33
C MET A 470 -14.20 -17.43 -4.47
N SER A 471 -13.22 -17.07 -5.27
CA SER A 471 -13.43 -16.26 -6.48
C SER A 471 -14.21 -17.03 -7.56
N ALA A 472 -15.08 -16.32 -8.29
CA ALA A 472 -15.86 -16.88 -9.40
C ALA A 472 -15.57 -16.18 -10.75
N GLY A 473 -14.48 -15.43 -10.86
CA GLY A 473 -14.09 -14.74 -12.08
C GLY A 473 -14.78 -13.39 -12.26
N LEU A 474 -14.77 -12.88 -13.49
CA LEU A 474 -15.05 -11.48 -13.84
C LEU A 474 -16.51 -11.19 -14.18
N PHE A 475 -17.23 -12.17 -14.75
CA PHE A 475 -18.55 -11.90 -15.35
C PHE A 475 -19.57 -12.97 -15.05
N PRO A 476 -20.80 -12.58 -14.68
CA PRO A 476 -21.92 -13.49 -14.50
C PRO A 476 -22.22 -14.32 -15.75
N PHE A 477 -22.83 -15.49 -15.53
CA PHE A 477 -23.31 -16.41 -16.57
C PHE A 477 -22.24 -17.06 -17.45
N GLN A 478 -20.96 -16.83 -17.21
CA GLN A 478 -19.90 -17.53 -17.93
C GLN A 478 -19.69 -18.95 -17.40
N PRO A 479 -19.20 -19.89 -18.24
CA PRO A 479 -18.88 -21.26 -17.81
C PRO A 479 -17.86 -21.32 -16.67
N THR A 480 -16.97 -20.34 -16.60
CA THR A 480 -15.97 -20.19 -15.52
C THR A 480 -16.61 -19.93 -14.17
N MET A 481 -17.56 -18.99 -14.10
CA MET A 481 -18.33 -18.73 -12.89
C MET A 481 -19.18 -19.94 -12.49
N LYS A 482 -19.83 -20.58 -13.46
CA LYS A 482 -20.60 -21.80 -13.20
C LYS A 482 -19.74 -22.87 -12.54
N ARG A 483 -18.50 -23.06 -12.97
CA ARG A 483 -17.58 -24.05 -12.40
C ARG A 483 -17.31 -23.78 -10.92
N SER A 484 -16.99 -22.54 -10.56
CA SER A 484 -16.78 -22.15 -9.16
C SER A 484 -18.02 -22.39 -8.31
N TRP A 485 -19.21 -22.04 -8.83
CA TRP A 485 -20.47 -22.32 -8.14
C TRP A 485 -20.79 -23.80 -7.99
N ASP A 486 -20.57 -24.61 -9.03
CA ASP A 486 -20.80 -26.06 -8.96
C ASP A 486 -19.88 -26.70 -7.92
N HIS A 487 -18.63 -26.22 -7.85
CA HIS A 487 -17.65 -26.70 -6.86
C HIS A 487 -18.04 -26.27 -5.43
N ALA A 488 -18.36 -25.01 -5.21
CA ALA A 488 -18.78 -24.52 -3.91
C ALA A 488 -20.05 -25.23 -3.38
N ARG A 489 -21.01 -25.54 -4.26
CA ARG A 489 -22.19 -26.32 -3.90
C ARG A 489 -21.84 -27.75 -3.50
N ALA A 490 -20.87 -28.37 -4.20
CA ALA A 490 -20.41 -29.71 -3.85
C ALA A 490 -19.74 -29.74 -2.47
N LEU A 491 -18.89 -28.75 -2.16
CA LEU A 491 -18.27 -28.60 -0.84
C LEU A 491 -19.33 -28.40 0.25
N ALA A 492 -20.26 -27.48 0.06
CA ALA A 492 -21.33 -27.22 1.03
C ALA A 492 -22.24 -28.44 1.26
N ALA A 493 -22.41 -29.31 0.27
CA ALA A 493 -23.20 -30.53 0.41
C ALA A 493 -22.49 -31.63 1.24
N THR A 494 -21.17 -31.66 1.24
CA THR A 494 -20.36 -32.62 2.04
C THR A 494 -20.25 -32.19 3.50
N ASP A 495 -20.35 -30.89 3.79
CA ASP A 495 -20.15 -30.30 5.12
C ASP A 495 -21.45 -30.25 5.97
N SER A 496 -22.55 -30.78 5.49
CA SER A 496 -23.89 -30.72 6.11
C SER A 496 -24.03 -31.37 7.51
N GLY A 497 -22.92 -31.69 8.18
CA GLY A 497 -22.92 -32.38 9.49
C GLY A 497 -22.20 -31.68 10.65
N ALA A 498 -21.44 -30.61 10.46
CA ALA A 498 -20.49 -30.15 11.47
C ALA A 498 -20.62 -28.68 11.95
N HIS A 499 -21.31 -27.80 11.23
CA HIS A 499 -21.31 -26.37 11.60
C HIS A 499 -22.70 -25.88 12.07
N ASP A 500 -22.83 -25.74 13.38
CA ASP A 500 -23.87 -24.90 14.04
C ASP A 500 -23.41 -23.42 14.02
N SER A 501 -22.99 -22.95 12.83
CA SER A 501 -22.69 -21.53 12.67
C SER A 501 -23.99 -20.76 12.44
N ALA A 502 -24.17 -19.64 13.12
CA ALA A 502 -25.34 -18.77 12.99
C ALA A 502 -25.58 -18.25 11.55
N THR A 503 -24.69 -18.55 10.61
CA THR A 503 -24.77 -18.19 9.20
C THR A 503 -25.02 -19.39 8.28
N GLY A 504 -24.74 -20.65 8.72
CA GLY A 504 -24.97 -21.86 7.92
C GLY A 504 -24.14 -21.99 6.64
N ASP A 505 -23.22 -21.05 6.38
CA ASP A 505 -22.43 -21.00 5.14
C ASP A 505 -21.05 -21.63 5.39
N ALA A 506 -20.78 -22.78 4.75
CA ALA A 506 -19.47 -23.41 4.79
C ALA A 506 -18.46 -22.70 3.85
N ILE A 507 -18.94 -21.98 2.86
CA ILE A 507 -18.16 -21.31 1.82
C ILE A 507 -18.93 -20.11 1.26
N ILE A 508 -18.23 -19.04 0.90
CA ILE A 508 -18.79 -17.89 0.20
C ILE A 508 -18.21 -17.84 -1.21
N VAL A 509 -19.04 -17.52 -2.19
CA VAL A 509 -18.61 -17.31 -3.59
C VAL A 509 -18.63 -15.82 -3.90
N ASP A 510 -17.49 -15.30 -4.33
CA ASP A 510 -17.30 -13.90 -4.73
C ASP A 510 -17.59 -13.73 -6.22
N GLU A 511 -18.66 -13.00 -6.53
CA GLU A 511 -19.08 -12.66 -7.88
C GLU A 511 -18.78 -11.21 -8.21
N HIS A 512 -18.27 -10.96 -9.42
CA HIS A 512 -18.04 -9.63 -9.94
C HIS A 512 -18.95 -9.31 -11.13
N SER A 513 -19.25 -8.04 -11.36
CA SER A 513 -20.07 -7.62 -12.49
C SER A 513 -19.83 -6.17 -12.90
N TYR A 514 -19.41 -5.98 -14.15
CA TYR A 514 -19.17 -4.67 -14.76
C TYR A 514 -20.00 -4.53 -16.02
N HIS A 515 -21.22 -3.97 -15.88
CA HIS A 515 -22.19 -3.87 -16.95
C HIS A 515 -22.84 -2.48 -17.00
N SER A 516 -23.72 -2.25 -18.01
CA SER A 516 -24.45 -1.00 -18.11
C SER A 516 -25.50 -0.84 -17.00
N PRO A 517 -25.95 0.40 -16.71
CA PRO A 517 -27.03 0.63 -15.76
C PRO A 517 -28.31 -0.13 -16.11
N GLU A 518 -28.63 -0.25 -17.40
CA GLU A 518 -29.80 -0.99 -17.90
C GLU A 518 -29.69 -2.47 -17.58
N TRP A 519 -28.49 -3.05 -17.72
CA TRP A 519 -28.26 -4.44 -17.36
C TRP A 519 -28.53 -4.67 -15.87
N PHE A 520 -28.01 -3.80 -14.98
CA PHE A 520 -28.26 -3.90 -13.55
C PHE A 520 -29.74 -3.77 -13.21
N ALA A 521 -30.45 -2.84 -13.84
CA ALA A 521 -31.89 -2.70 -13.68
C ALA A 521 -32.64 -3.95 -14.11
N TYR A 522 -32.26 -4.55 -15.25
CA TYR A 522 -32.85 -5.79 -15.74
C TYR A 522 -32.55 -6.99 -14.84
N GLN A 523 -31.38 -7.03 -14.22
CA GLN A 523 -30.91 -8.11 -13.34
C GLN A 523 -31.20 -7.86 -11.85
N ALA A 524 -32.05 -6.90 -11.51
CA ALA A 524 -32.31 -6.51 -10.12
C ALA A 524 -32.81 -7.67 -9.22
N SER A 525 -33.51 -8.65 -9.81
CA SER A 525 -34.00 -9.85 -9.12
C SER A 525 -33.11 -11.09 -9.29
N ARG A 526 -31.90 -10.94 -9.83
CA ARG A 526 -31.02 -12.08 -10.13
C ARG A 526 -30.76 -12.97 -8.91
N PHE A 527 -30.49 -12.38 -7.77
CA PHE A 527 -30.19 -13.12 -6.54
C PHE A 527 -31.42 -13.78 -5.88
N ASP A 528 -32.65 -13.47 -6.33
CA ASP A 528 -33.85 -14.11 -5.81
C ASP A 528 -33.92 -15.61 -6.12
N ALA A 529 -33.26 -16.02 -7.22
CA ALA A 529 -33.19 -17.40 -7.66
C ALA A 529 -32.04 -18.21 -6.99
N TYR A 530 -31.20 -17.56 -6.18
CA TYR A 530 -30.09 -18.25 -5.53
C TYR A 530 -30.60 -19.09 -4.36
N PRO A 531 -30.00 -20.29 -4.11
CA PRO A 531 -30.33 -21.10 -2.94
C PRO A 531 -30.17 -20.30 -1.65
N ARG A 532 -31.07 -20.54 -0.70
CA ARG A 532 -31.06 -19.89 0.63
C ARG A 532 -30.28 -20.69 1.68
N CYS A 533 -29.61 -21.76 1.28
CA CYS A 533 -28.79 -22.61 2.11
C CYS A 533 -27.60 -23.14 1.29
N GLY A 534 -26.51 -23.50 1.95
CA GLY A 534 -25.28 -23.99 1.34
C GLY A 534 -24.26 -22.87 1.13
N ALA A 535 -23.71 -22.73 -0.08
CA ALA A 535 -22.74 -21.69 -0.37
C ALA A 535 -23.38 -20.29 -0.35
N GLY A 536 -22.80 -19.37 0.43
CA GLY A 536 -23.18 -17.96 0.47
C GLY A 536 -22.76 -17.21 -0.80
N VAL A 537 -23.36 -16.04 -1.05
CA VAL A 537 -22.97 -15.16 -2.15
C VAL A 537 -22.42 -13.85 -1.62
N TYR A 538 -21.27 -13.47 -2.13
CA TYR A 538 -20.66 -12.16 -1.97
C TYR A 538 -20.60 -11.46 -3.33
N PHE A 539 -21.08 -10.24 -3.42
CA PHE A 539 -20.96 -9.43 -4.64
C PHE A 539 -19.86 -8.41 -4.41
N GLY A 540 -18.60 -8.87 -4.63
CA GLY A 540 -17.40 -8.21 -4.17
C GLY A 540 -17.01 -6.98 -4.97
N GLU A 541 -17.24 -7.01 -6.29
CA GLU A 541 -16.97 -5.88 -7.16
C GLU A 541 -18.07 -5.69 -8.19
N TYR A 542 -18.53 -4.45 -8.33
CA TYR A 542 -19.50 -4.13 -9.39
C TYR A 542 -19.43 -2.65 -9.76
N SER A 543 -19.72 -2.37 -11.02
CA SER A 543 -19.88 -1.00 -11.49
C SER A 543 -20.88 -0.95 -12.64
N ALA A 544 -21.81 0.00 -12.54
CA ALA A 544 -22.74 0.32 -13.61
C ALA A 544 -22.05 1.22 -14.63
N ASN A 545 -21.05 0.71 -15.36
CA ASN A 545 -20.32 1.46 -16.36
C ASN A 545 -20.57 0.92 -17.77
N GLY A 546 -20.78 1.85 -18.72
CA GLY A 546 -21.07 1.51 -20.10
C GLY A 546 -19.89 0.94 -20.89
N TYR A 547 -18.67 1.01 -20.38
CA TYR A 547 -17.48 0.58 -21.09
C TYR A 547 -17.52 -0.91 -21.48
N PHE A 548 -17.75 -1.78 -20.51
CA PHE A 548 -17.85 -3.22 -20.75
C PHE A 548 -19.14 -3.63 -21.49
N ALA A 549 -20.15 -2.78 -21.46
CA ALA A 549 -21.40 -3.00 -22.18
C ALA A 549 -21.39 -2.43 -23.59
N GLY A 550 -20.33 -1.72 -24.00
CA GLY A 550 -20.27 -1.03 -25.29
C GLY A 550 -21.22 0.16 -25.39
N GLN A 551 -21.72 0.67 -24.25
CA GLN A 551 -22.62 1.82 -24.20
C GLN A 551 -21.86 3.11 -23.85
N PRO A 552 -22.29 4.28 -24.38
CA PRO A 552 -21.79 5.56 -23.93
C PRO A 552 -22.06 5.71 -22.43
N GLN A 553 -21.10 6.28 -21.72
CA GLN A 553 -21.30 6.52 -20.31
C GLN A 553 -22.18 7.72 -20.04
N THR A 554 -23.08 7.58 -19.10
CA THR A 554 -23.77 8.72 -18.49
C THR A 554 -22.87 9.34 -17.44
N GLU A 555 -22.98 10.64 -17.18
CA GLU A 555 -22.21 11.35 -16.16
C GLU A 555 -22.34 10.70 -14.76
N GLN A 556 -23.45 10.03 -14.51
CA GLN A 556 -23.76 9.36 -13.24
C GLN A 556 -23.10 7.97 -13.09
N GLY A 557 -22.67 7.36 -14.20
CA GLY A 557 -21.99 6.07 -14.21
C GLY A 557 -20.48 6.16 -14.47
N ALA A 558 -19.95 7.39 -14.58
CA ALA A 558 -18.56 7.62 -14.90
C ALA A 558 -17.68 7.44 -13.65
N ASN A 559 -17.06 6.28 -13.55
CA ASN A 559 -15.83 6.20 -12.78
C ASN A 559 -14.66 6.74 -13.62
N THR A 560 -13.53 7.01 -13.00
CA THR A 560 -12.34 7.57 -13.67
C THR A 560 -11.83 6.73 -14.84
N TRP A 561 -12.06 5.42 -14.81
CA TRP A 561 -11.72 4.45 -15.85
C TRP A 561 -12.35 4.76 -17.20
N SER A 562 -13.52 5.26 -17.18
CA SER A 562 -14.37 5.41 -18.34
C SER A 562 -14.12 6.70 -19.11
N ARG A 563 -13.65 7.74 -18.46
CA ARG A 563 -13.33 9.00 -19.14
C ARG A 563 -12.17 8.87 -20.12
N HIS A 564 -11.28 7.89 -19.92
CA HIS A 564 -10.07 7.72 -20.73
C HIS A 564 -10.26 6.82 -21.95
N SER A 565 -11.25 5.94 -21.93
CA SER A 565 -11.53 5.04 -23.05
C SER A 565 -12.49 5.61 -24.10
N ALA A 566 -13.18 6.70 -23.78
CA ALA A 566 -14.18 7.33 -24.65
C ALA A 566 -13.61 8.32 -25.68
N ARG A 567 -12.28 8.36 -25.90
CA ARG A 567 -11.75 9.12 -27.05
C ARG A 567 -12.04 8.35 -28.34
N PRO A 568 -12.72 8.96 -29.31
CA PRO A 568 -12.89 8.36 -30.62
C PRO A 568 -11.50 8.08 -31.21
N ARG A 569 -11.29 6.89 -31.71
CA ARG A 569 -10.14 6.60 -32.56
C ARG A 569 -10.32 7.42 -33.85
N SER A 570 -9.59 8.51 -33.97
CA SER A 570 -9.39 9.19 -35.26
C SER A 570 -8.45 8.38 -36.11
#